data_707b42b19ae4c37df03f0f901e22375d
#
_entry.id   707b42b19ae4c37df03f0f901e22375d
#
_cell.length_a   1.000
_cell.length_b   1.000
_cell.length_c   1.000
_cell.angle_alpha   90.00
_cell.angle_beta   90.00
_cell.angle_gamma   90.00
#
_symmetry.space_group_name_H-M   'P 1'
#
loop_
_entity.id
_entity.type
_entity.pdbx_description
1 polymer ?
#
loop_
_entity_poly.entity_id
_entity_poly.type
_entity_poly.pdbx_seq_one_letter_code
_entity_poly.pdbx_strand_id
1 'polypeptide(L)'
;MNIFLLSITDNLQEELRKSLGEEIAKRGNTVAYISSAPQIGNQPYYLSMMKDYSQISEDIKVDYFDLSKNFSDEKLTELLNYGVIYLSGGNTYVFMDSVRKRNIYPILEKHLKNGGLLIGASAGSIMVTPSIDLAGLEDKNIPNLKDTTGFGFVDFEFHPHFKEGNNEYVSTYARGKHNDLYVCKDGAGIFYLNGVIKLMGDVFKM
;
A
#
# COMPACT_ATOMS: atom_id res chain seq x y z
N MET A 1 9.82 11.66 1.86
CA MET A 1 8.60 10.92 1.49
C MET A 1 7.99 10.34 2.76
N ASN A 2 6.67 10.28 2.86
CA ASN A 2 5.94 9.77 4.01
C ASN A 2 5.09 8.60 3.53
N ILE A 3 5.44 7.37 3.92
CA ILE A 3 4.82 6.15 3.40
C ILE A 3 4.56 5.16 4.54
N PHE A 4 3.33 4.67 4.65
CA PHE A 4 3.03 3.48 5.44
C PHE A 4 2.94 2.26 4.52
N LEU A 5 3.60 1.17 4.92
CA LEU A 5 3.46 -0.16 4.32
C LEU A 5 2.78 -1.05 5.37
N LEU A 6 1.55 -1.47 5.10
CA LEU A 6 0.73 -2.26 6.01
C LEU A 6 0.58 -3.68 5.46
N SER A 7 0.63 -4.68 6.34
CA SER A 7 0.27 -6.05 5.95
C SER A 7 -1.23 -6.12 5.59
N ILE A 8 -2.06 -5.70 6.53
CA ILE A 8 -3.51 -5.61 6.37
C ILE A 8 -4.02 -4.45 7.22
N THR A 9 -5.21 -3.94 6.91
CA THR A 9 -5.87 -2.90 7.71
C THR A 9 -6.85 -3.46 8.73
N ASP A 10 -6.86 -4.76 8.95
CA ASP A 10 -7.71 -5.37 9.96
C ASP A 10 -6.92 -5.59 11.26
N ASN A 11 -7.47 -5.11 12.38
CA ASN A 11 -6.87 -5.26 13.72
C ASN A 11 -5.46 -4.68 13.83
N LEU A 12 -5.24 -3.45 13.33
CA LEU A 12 -3.97 -2.75 13.49
C LEU A 12 -3.56 -2.67 14.96
N GLN A 13 -2.30 -2.96 15.24
CA GLN A 13 -1.73 -2.78 16.59
C GLN A 13 -1.83 -1.32 17.02
N GLU A 14 -2.02 -1.07 18.32
CA GLU A 14 -2.36 0.23 18.86
C GLU A 14 -1.35 1.33 18.50
N GLU A 15 -0.05 1.05 18.60
CA GLU A 15 1.00 2.02 18.24
C GLU A 15 0.92 2.41 16.75
N LEU A 16 0.71 1.42 15.87
CA LEU A 16 0.58 1.65 14.44
C LEU A 16 -0.66 2.47 14.12
N ARG A 17 -1.81 2.13 14.73
CA ARG A 17 -3.07 2.87 14.57
C ARG A 17 -2.94 4.32 15.02
N LYS A 18 -2.32 4.56 16.19
CA LYS A 18 -2.07 5.90 16.72
C LYS A 18 -1.18 6.71 15.77
N SER A 19 -0.05 6.15 15.34
CA SER A 19 0.87 6.81 14.41
C SER A 19 0.20 7.14 13.08
N LEU A 20 -0.58 6.21 12.55
CA LEU A 20 -1.35 6.39 11.31
C LEU A 20 -2.35 7.55 11.46
N GLY A 21 -3.10 7.58 12.56
CA GLY A 21 -4.07 8.63 12.86
C GLY A 21 -3.43 10.02 12.98
N GLU A 22 -2.31 10.13 13.67
CA GLU A 22 -1.55 11.37 13.78
C GLU A 22 -1.08 11.88 12.41
N GLU A 23 -0.60 11.00 11.54
CA GLU A 23 -0.14 11.36 10.21
C GLU A 23 -1.28 11.73 9.25
N ILE A 24 -2.45 11.09 9.36
CA ILE A 24 -3.66 11.45 8.61
C ILE A 24 -4.17 12.82 9.07
N ALA A 25 -4.27 13.06 10.38
CA ALA A 25 -4.75 14.31 10.95
C ALA A 25 -3.90 15.53 10.53
N LYS A 26 -2.58 15.38 10.48
CA LYS A 26 -1.66 16.42 9.98
C LYS A 26 -1.94 16.84 8.54
N ARG A 27 -2.71 16.04 7.78
CA ARG A 27 -3.00 16.24 6.34
C ARG A 27 -4.49 16.47 6.04
N GLY A 28 -5.26 16.86 7.05
CA GLY A 28 -6.65 17.31 6.89
C GLY A 28 -7.69 16.21 6.78
N ASN A 29 -7.39 14.99 7.22
CA ASN A 29 -8.34 13.87 7.31
C ASN A 29 -9.04 13.48 5.99
N THR A 30 -8.43 13.78 4.84
CA THR A 30 -8.97 13.41 3.52
C THR A 30 -8.16 12.30 2.88
N VAL A 31 -8.81 11.20 2.54
CA VAL A 31 -8.19 10.00 2.00
C VAL A 31 -8.79 9.64 0.65
N ALA A 32 -7.95 9.54 -0.38
CA ALA A 32 -8.32 8.93 -1.65
C ALA A 32 -7.98 7.44 -1.59
N TYR A 33 -9.01 6.59 -1.52
CA TYR A 33 -8.85 5.14 -1.55
C TYR A 33 -8.84 4.64 -3.00
N ILE A 34 -7.70 4.14 -3.46
CA ILE A 34 -7.51 3.66 -4.83
C ILE A 34 -7.56 2.14 -4.86
N SER A 35 -8.38 1.60 -5.77
CA SER A 35 -8.48 0.16 -6.04
C SER A 35 -8.57 -0.11 -7.54
N SER A 36 -8.16 -1.31 -7.94
CA SER A 36 -8.35 -1.84 -9.30
C SER A 36 -9.70 -2.52 -9.51
N ALA A 37 -10.60 -2.48 -8.53
CA ALA A 37 -11.91 -3.11 -8.56
C ALA A 37 -13.01 -2.12 -8.17
N PRO A 38 -14.27 -2.34 -8.64
CA PRO A 38 -15.43 -1.59 -8.15
C PRO A 38 -15.54 -1.69 -6.64
N GLN A 39 -16.08 -0.66 -5.99
CA GLN A 39 -16.24 -0.64 -4.53
C GLN A 39 -16.90 -1.91 -3.99
N ILE A 40 -17.97 -2.38 -4.65
CA ILE A 40 -18.66 -3.61 -4.27
C ILE A 40 -17.75 -4.86 -4.38
N GLY A 41 -16.88 -4.93 -5.40
CA GLY A 41 -15.93 -6.02 -5.59
C GLY A 41 -14.71 -5.96 -4.66
N ASN A 42 -14.46 -4.80 -4.05
CA ASN A 42 -13.37 -4.58 -3.09
C ASN A 42 -13.89 -4.44 -1.64
N GLN A 43 -15.15 -4.72 -1.41
CA GLN A 43 -15.82 -4.49 -0.12
C GLN A 43 -15.07 -5.04 1.09
N PRO A 44 -14.53 -6.27 1.12
CA PRO A 44 -13.85 -6.77 2.31
C PRO A 44 -12.70 -5.86 2.75
N TYR A 45 -11.85 -5.44 1.82
CA TYR A 45 -10.70 -4.56 2.11
C TYR A 45 -11.13 -3.13 2.46
N TYR A 46 -12.10 -2.60 1.72
CA TYR A 46 -12.62 -1.25 1.95
C TYR A 46 -13.34 -1.14 3.29
N LEU A 47 -14.20 -2.10 3.63
CA LEU A 47 -14.93 -2.10 4.90
C LEU A 47 -14.01 -2.33 6.09
N SER A 48 -12.99 -3.18 5.95
CA SER A 48 -11.95 -3.38 6.96
C SER A 48 -11.22 -2.07 7.25
N MET A 49 -10.75 -1.37 6.22
CA MET A 49 -10.09 -0.07 6.37
C MET A 49 -11.02 0.97 7.01
N MET A 50 -12.29 1.07 6.56
CA MET A 50 -13.27 2.00 7.13
C MET A 50 -13.54 1.74 8.61
N LYS A 51 -13.60 0.46 9.02
CA LYS A 51 -13.74 0.05 10.42
C LYS A 51 -12.57 0.53 11.26
N ASP A 52 -11.34 0.33 10.79
CA ASP A 52 -10.14 0.79 11.53
C ASP A 52 -10.06 2.33 11.56
N TYR A 53 -10.39 2.99 10.46
CA TYR A 53 -10.34 4.46 10.40
C TYR A 53 -11.41 5.12 11.29
N SER A 54 -12.58 4.49 11.44
CA SER A 54 -13.61 4.96 12.39
C SER A 54 -13.14 4.89 13.85
N GLN A 55 -12.21 3.99 14.17
CA GLN A 55 -11.57 3.91 15.49
C GLN A 55 -10.47 4.97 15.70
N ILE A 56 -9.92 5.51 14.61
CA ILE A 56 -8.93 6.58 14.64
C ILE A 56 -9.64 7.93 14.84
N SER A 57 -10.57 8.27 13.96
CA SER A 57 -11.37 9.50 14.03
C SER A 57 -12.60 9.42 13.13
N GLU A 58 -13.72 9.94 13.61
CA GLU A 58 -14.95 10.11 12.83
C GLU A 58 -14.82 11.19 11.75
N ASP A 59 -13.83 12.07 11.85
CA ASP A 59 -13.60 13.17 10.89
C ASP A 59 -12.92 12.72 9.61
N ILE A 60 -12.41 11.48 9.53
CA ILE A 60 -11.73 10.97 8.34
C ILE A 60 -12.75 10.75 7.22
N LYS A 61 -12.53 11.46 6.10
CA LYS A 61 -13.34 11.34 4.88
C LYS A 61 -12.61 10.52 3.85
N VAL A 62 -13.27 9.50 3.31
CA VAL A 62 -12.68 8.58 2.34
C VAL A 62 -13.49 8.61 1.05
N ASP A 63 -12.84 8.98 -0.04
CA ASP A 63 -13.40 8.90 -1.38
C ASP A 63 -12.81 7.72 -2.15
N TYR A 64 -13.68 6.96 -2.82
CA TYR A 64 -13.29 5.74 -3.53
C TYR A 64 -12.98 6.02 -5.00
N PHE A 65 -11.78 5.65 -5.43
CA PHE A 65 -11.31 5.74 -6.81
C PHE A 65 -11.15 4.34 -7.43
N ASP A 66 -12.08 4.02 -8.33
CA ASP A 66 -12.11 2.73 -9.04
C ASP A 66 -11.35 2.82 -10.35
N LEU A 67 -10.13 2.28 -10.40
CA LEU A 67 -9.30 2.30 -11.60
C LEU A 67 -9.82 1.41 -12.73
N SER A 68 -10.78 0.53 -12.47
CA SER A 68 -11.43 -0.28 -13.50
C SER A 68 -12.39 0.55 -14.36
N LYS A 69 -12.85 1.70 -13.87
CA LYS A 69 -13.73 2.62 -14.60
C LYS A 69 -12.95 3.57 -15.50
N ASN A 70 -13.58 3.94 -16.62
CA ASN A 70 -13.07 5.04 -17.43
C ASN A 70 -13.43 6.37 -16.78
N PHE A 71 -12.42 7.20 -16.54
CA PHE A 71 -12.56 8.58 -16.14
C PHE A 71 -11.43 9.42 -16.75
N SER A 72 -11.65 10.72 -16.83
CA SER A 72 -10.71 11.64 -17.48
C SER A 72 -9.42 11.83 -16.69
N ASP A 73 -8.38 12.34 -17.35
CA ASP A 73 -7.11 12.65 -16.71
C ASP A 73 -7.27 13.77 -15.66
N GLU A 74 -8.24 14.68 -15.84
CA GLU A 74 -8.57 15.70 -14.84
C GLU A 74 -8.98 15.04 -13.52
N LYS A 75 -9.79 13.97 -13.57
CA LYS A 75 -10.20 13.22 -12.38
C LYS A 75 -9.02 12.60 -11.65
N LEU A 76 -7.99 12.15 -12.38
CA LEU A 76 -6.76 11.66 -11.76
C LEU A 76 -6.00 12.77 -11.04
N THR A 77 -5.99 13.98 -11.60
CA THR A 77 -5.31 15.12 -10.97
C THR A 77 -5.99 15.55 -9.66
N GLU A 78 -7.30 15.26 -9.48
CA GLU A 78 -8.00 15.49 -8.22
C GLU A 78 -7.34 14.76 -7.03
N LEU A 79 -6.63 13.63 -7.28
CA LEU A 79 -5.88 12.92 -6.24
C LEU A 79 -4.86 13.81 -5.51
N LEU A 80 -4.36 14.86 -6.15
CA LEU A 80 -3.44 15.82 -5.53
C LEU A 80 -4.10 16.75 -4.49
N ASN A 81 -5.43 16.78 -4.44
CA ASN A 81 -6.20 17.56 -3.45
C ASN A 81 -6.37 16.81 -2.12
N TYR A 82 -6.06 15.52 -2.08
CA TYR A 82 -6.14 14.71 -0.86
C TYR A 82 -4.84 14.80 -0.06
N GLY A 83 -4.97 14.84 1.26
CA GLY A 83 -3.81 14.76 2.14
C GLY A 83 -3.18 13.36 2.17
N VAL A 84 -4.00 12.35 1.91
CA VAL A 84 -3.61 10.93 1.94
C VAL A 84 -4.08 10.22 0.68
N ILE A 85 -3.18 9.43 0.07
CA ILE A 85 -3.53 8.44 -0.96
C ILE A 85 -3.33 7.06 -0.37
N TYR A 86 -4.36 6.22 -0.49
CA TYR A 86 -4.37 4.86 0.00
C TYR A 86 -4.46 3.87 -1.18
N LEU A 87 -3.47 2.99 -1.30
CA LEU A 87 -3.45 1.90 -2.27
C LEU A 87 -3.98 0.63 -1.62
N SER A 88 -5.07 0.09 -2.14
CA SER A 88 -5.78 -1.05 -1.54
C SER A 88 -5.02 -2.38 -1.63
N GLY A 89 -5.55 -3.38 -0.92
CA GLY A 89 -5.26 -4.77 -1.19
C GLY A 89 -5.97 -5.29 -2.45
N GLY A 90 -5.72 -6.56 -2.76
CA GLY A 90 -6.24 -7.27 -3.92
C GLY A 90 -5.13 -7.97 -4.68
N ASN A 91 -5.37 -8.39 -5.93
CA ASN A 91 -4.33 -9.01 -6.75
C ASN A 91 -3.33 -7.95 -7.21
N THR A 92 -2.08 -8.07 -6.80
CA THR A 92 -1.00 -7.09 -7.05
C THR A 92 -0.75 -6.86 -8.53
N TYR A 93 -0.76 -7.92 -9.34
CA TYR A 93 -0.51 -7.81 -10.79
C TYR A 93 -1.65 -7.08 -11.51
N VAL A 94 -2.91 -7.36 -11.15
CA VAL A 94 -4.08 -6.67 -11.70
C VAL A 94 -4.06 -5.19 -11.31
N PHE A 95 -3.68 -4.90 -10.07
CA PHE A 95 -3.61 -3.53 -9.58
C PHE A 95 -2.48 -2.76 -10.26
N MET A 96 -1.28 -3.35 -10.38
CA MET A 96 -0.16 -2.72 -11.08
C MET A 96 -0.48 -2.46 -12.56
N ASP A 97 -1.11 -3.41 -13.25
CA ASP A 97 -1.57 -3.23 -14.63
C ASP A 97 -2.54 -2.04 -14.77
N SER A 98 -3.51 -1.93 -13.86
CA SER A 98 -4.47 -0.82 -13.82
C SER A 98 -3.80 0.53 -13.58
N VAL A 99 -2.87 0.59 -12.64
CA VAL A 99 -2.09 1.80 -12.31
C VAL A 99 -1.23 2.25 -13.50
N ARG A 100 -0.57 1.31 -14.19
CA ARG A 100 0.24 1.60 -15.38
C ARG A 100 -0.61 2.10 -16.54
N LYS A 101 -1.74 1.45 -16.83
CA LYS A 101 -2.69 1.87 -17.87
C LYS A 101 -3.23 3.28 -17.63
N ARG A 102 -3.36 3.69 -16.39
CA ARG A 102 -3.85 5.01 -15.97
C ARG A 102 -2.74 6.03 -15.77
N ASN A 103 -1.48 5.63 -15.92
CA ASN A 103 -0.31 6.49 -15.70
C ASN A 103 -0.36 7.23 -14.36
N ILE A 104 -0.68 6.52 -13.27
CA ILE A 104 -0.86 7.13 -11.93
C ILE A 104 0.48 7.44 -11.26
N TYR A 105 1.57 6.77 -11.63
CA TYR A 105 2.88 6.95 -11.01
C TYR A 105 3.31 8.43 -10.86
N PRO A 106 3.24 9.30 -11.90
CA PRO A 106 3.65 10.70 -11.76
C PRO A 106 2.82 11.48 -10.73
N ILE A 107 1.55 11.09 -10.55
CA ILE A 107 0.65 11.72 -9.57
C ILE A 107 1.06 11.31 -8.15
N LEU A 108 1.33 10.02 -7.93
CA LEU A 108 1.83 9.53 -6.64
C LEU A 108 3.16 10.17 -6.27
N GLU A 109 4.09 10.25 -7.23
CA GLU A 109 5.38 10.88 -7.03
C GLU A 109 5.23 12.37 -6.66
N LYS A 110 4.38 13.10 -7.38
CA LYS A 110 4.09 14.51 -7.09
C LYS A 110 3.41 14.69 -5.73
N HIS A 111 2.46 13.82 -5.38
CA HIS A 111 1.81 13.81 -4.08
C HIS A 111 2.82 13.67 -2.93
N LEU A 112 3.73 12.71 -3.03
CA LEU A 112 4.79 12.48 -2.05
C LEU A 112 5.78 13.66 -1.97
N LYS A 113 6.17 14.25 -3.12
CA LYS A 113 7.04 15.44 -3.17
C LYS A 113 6.39 16.66 -2.52
N ASN A 114 5.07 16.78 -2.58
CA ASN A 114 4.29 17.83 -1.94
C ASN A 114 4.04 17.60 -0.42
N GLY A 115 4.61 16.55 0.16
CA GLY A 115 4.45 16.26 1.58
C GLY A 115 3.22 15.41 1.93
N GLY A 116 2.50 14.93 0.92
CA GLY A 116 1.38 14.00 1.09
C GLY A 116 1.81 12.67 1.74
N LEU A 117 0.84 11.93 2.22
CA LEU A 117 1.02 10.59 2.81
C LEU A 117 0.54 9.54 1.81
N LEU A 118 1.38 8.56 1.53
CA LEU A 118 1.00 7.35 0.81
C LEU A 118 0.86 6.19 1.79
N ILE A 119 -0.24 5.47 1.70
CA ILE A 119 -0.47 4.25 2.48
C ILE A 119 -0.66 3.11 1.49
N GLY A 120 0.17 2.08 1.58
CA GLY A 120 -0.05 0.82 0.89
C GLY A 120 -0.55 -0.23 1.89
N ALA A 121 -1.51 -1.06 1.47
CA ALA A 121 -1.96 -2.22 2.23
C ALA A 121 -1.88 -3.47 1.35
N SER A 122 -1.26 -4.54 1.86
CA SER A 122 -1.09 -5.79 1.12
C SER A 122 -0.49 -5.55 -0.27
N ALA A 123 -1.24 -5.76 -1.36
CA ALA A 123 -0.83 -5.45 -2.73
C ALA A 123 -0.28 -4.03 -2.88
N GLY A 124 -0.95 -3.02 -2.31
CA GLY A 124 -0.50 -1.63 -2.33
C GLY A 124 0.86 -1.44 -1.66
N SER A 125 1.17 -2.20 -0.60
CA SER A 125 2.49 -2.18 0.04
C SER A 125 3.58 -2.78 -0.85
N ILE A 126 3.29 -3.89 -1.51
CA ILE A 126 4.24 -4.52 -2.46
C ILE A 126 4.53 -3.57 -3.62
N MET A 127 3.50 -2.88 -4.14
CA MET A 127 3.65 -1.99 -5.29
C MET A 127 4.58 -0.79 -5.05
N VAL A 128 4.72 -0.30 -3.81
CA VAL A 128 5.60 0.84 -3.49
C VAL A 128 7.08 0.45 -3.41
N THR A 129 7.41 -0.84 -3.38
CA THR A 129 8.78 -1.38 -3.34
C THR A 129 9.42 -1.41 -4.73
N PRO A 130 10.72 -1.76 -4.87
CA PRO A 130 11.39 -1.86 -6.17
C PRO A 130 10.85 -2.94 -7.10
N SER A 131 10.28 -4.04 -6.56
CA SER A 131 9.76 -5.17 -7.33
C SER A 131 8.47 -5.72 -6.74
N ILE A 132 7.58 -6.19 -7.62
CA ILE A 132 6.36 -6.92 -7.23
C ILE A 132 6.52 -8.45 -7.36
N ASP A 133 7.73 -8.97 -7.53
CA ASP A 133 7.97 -10.41 -7.72
C ASP A 133 7.45 -11.26 -6.56
N LEU A 134 7.58 -10.74 -5.31
CA LEU A 134 7.07 -11.41 -4.11
C LEU A 134 5.57 -11.69 -4.15
N ALA A 135 4.81 -10.89 -4.89
CA ALA A 135 3.37 -11.15 -5.07
C ALA A 135 3.09 -12.51 -5.71
N GLY A 136 4.02 -13.05 -6.49
CA GLY A 136 3.88 -14.37 -7.12
C GLY A 136 3.75 -15.55 -6.14
N LEU A 137 3.98 -15.33 -4.86
CA LEU A 137 3.71 -16.30 -3.80
C LEU A 137 2.22 -16.59 -3.60
N GLU A 138 1.41 -15.55 -3.67
CA GLU A 138 -0.01 -15.60 -3.31
C GLU A 138 -0.91 -15.17 -4.47
N ASP A 139 -0.40 -14.34 -5.38
CA ASP A 139 -1.15 -13.76 -6.48
C ASP A 139 -0.85 -14.45 -7.82
N LYS A 140 -1.90 -14.76 -8.55
CA LYS A 140 -1.76 -15.19 -9.95
C LYS A 140 -1.56 -13.98 -10.85
N ASN A 141 -0.53 -14.01 -11.71
CA ASN A 141 -0.28 -12.98 -12.72
C ASN A 141 -1.30 -13.06 -13.88
N ILE A 142 -2.53 -12.63 -13.59
CA ILE A 142 -3.66 -12.68 -14.54
C ILE A 142 -3.39 -11.84 -15.80
N PRO A 143 -2.89 -10.59 -15.71
CA PRO A 143 -2.62 -9.77 -16.90
C PRO A 143 -1.36 -10.20 -17.65
N ASN A 144 -0.63 -11.22 -17.17
CA ASN A 144 0.61 -11.71 -17.77
C ASN A 144 1.69 -10.61 -17.90
N LEU A 145 1.84 -9.78 -16.85
CA LEU A 145 2.87 -8.75 -16.81
C LEU A 145 4.25 -9.36 -16.94
N LYS A 146 5.05 -8.84 -17.86
CA LYS A 146 6.46 -9.23 -18.06
C LYS A 146 7.40 -8.35 -17.24
N ASP A 147 7.03 -7.10 -17.07
CA ASP A 147 7.74 -6.16 -16.21
C ASP A 147 7.11 -6.18 -14.82
N THR A 148 7.87 -6.64 -13.83
CA THR A 148 7.49 -6.73 -12.41
C THR A 148 8.13 -5.65 -11.55
N THR A 149 8.63 -4.56 -12.18
CA THR A 149 9.13 -3.39 -11.46
C THR A 149 8.02 -2.75 -10.65
N GLY A 150 8.27 -2.47 -9.37
CA GLY A 150 7.39 -1.68 -8.51
C GLY A 150 7.59 -0.16 -8.70
N PHE A 151 7.04 0.64 -7.81
CA PHE A 151 7.23 2.10 -7.87
C PHE A 151 8.62 2.55 -7.42
N GLY A 152 9.31 1.77 -6.59
CA GLY A 152 10.63 2.14 -6.07
C GLY A 152 10.61 3.38 -5.18
N PHE A 153 9.51 3.66 -4.47
CA PHE A 153 9.44 4.77 -3.52
C PHE A 153 10.21 4.49 -2.22
N VAL A 154 10.50 3.23 -1.96
CA VAL A 154 11.41 2.74 -0.93
C VAL A 154 12.49 1.87 -1.58
N ASP A 155 13.61 1.67 -0.91
CA ASP A 155 14.79 0.92 -1.41
C ASP A 155 14.89 -0.51 -0.86
N PHE A 156 13.82 -1.00 -0.27
CA PHE A 156 13.68 -2.34 0.29
C PHE A 156 12.43 -3.03 -0.26
N GLU A 157 12.35 -4.35 -0.08
CA GLU A 157 11.18 -5.15 -0.43
C GLU A 157 10.33 -5.44 0.82
N PHE A 158 9.04 -5.64 0.63
CA PHE A 158 8.08 -5.85 1.71
C PHE A 158 7.18 -7.04 1.39
N HIS A 159 7.13 -8.02 2.31
CA HIS A 159 6.25 -9.18 2.22
C HIS A 159 5.15 -9.11 3.29
N PRO A 160 3.91 -8.76 2.93
CA PRO A 160 2.77 -8.79 3.85
C PRO A 160 2.34 -10.24 4.15
N HIS A 161 1.42 -10.41 5.10
CA HIS A 161 0.77 -11.68 5.47
C HIS A 161 1.76 -12.80 5.85
N PHE A 162 2.94 -12.41 6.36
CA PHE A 162 3.97 -13.38 6.71
C PHE A 162 3.49 -14.38 7.76
N LYS A 163 3.70 -15.66 7.46
CA LYS A 163 3.46 -16.79 8.36
C LYS A 163 4.73 -17.62 8.46
N GLU A 164 5.01 -18.19 9.61
CA GLU A 164 6.21 -19.00 9.84
C GLU A 164 6.34 -20.17 8.86
N GLY A 165 5.21 -20.73 8.38
CA GLY A 165 5.20 -21.76 7.34
C GLY A 165 5.75 -21.33 5.98
N ASN A 166 5.85 -20.02 5.71
CA ASN A 166 6.38 -19.46 4.45
C ASN A 166 7.89 -19.15 4.54
N ASN A 167 8.51 -19.36 5.69
CA ASN A 167 9.87 -18.90 5.98
C ASN A 167 10.91 -19.42 4.98
N GLU A 168 10.85 -20.70 4.58
CA GLU A 168 11.82 -21.29 3.65
C GLU A 168 11.79 -20.64 2.28
N TYR A 169 10.59 -20.39 1.75
CA TYR A 169 10.43 -19.76 0.45
C TYR A 169 10.89 -18.29 0.48
N VAL A 170 10.44 -17.55 1.47
CA VAL A 170 10.81 -16.13 1.65
C VAL A 170 12.31 -15.98 1.84
N SER A 171 12.94 -16.85 2.63
CA SER A 171 14.40 -16.88 2.82
C SER A 171 15.14 -17.23 1.52
N THR A 172 14.60 -18.11 0.71
CA THR A 172 15.17 -18.46 -0.59
C THR A 172 15.10 -17.28 -1.56
N TYR A 173 13.97 -16.59 -1.58
CA TYR A 173 13.79 -15.36 -2.35
C TYR A 173 14.80 -14.28 -1.92
N ALA A 174 14.91 -14.02 -0.61
CA ALA A 174 15.82 -13.01 -0.06
C ALA A 174 17.27 -13.23 -0.44
N ARG A 175 17.76 -14.50 -0.44
CA ARG A 175 19.15 -14.82 -0.82
C ARG A 175 19.50 -14.45 -2.25
N GLY A 176 18.54 -14.36 -3.16
CA GLY A 176 18.74 -14.00 -4.56
C GLY A 176 18.63 -12.51 -4.86
N LYS A 177 18.36 -11.67 -3.85
CA LYS A 177 18.12 -10.24 -4.01
C LYS A 177 19.21 -9.38 -3.36
N HIS A 178 19.36 -8.16 -3.90
CA HIS A 178 20.31 -7.17 -3.36
C HIS A 178 19.64 -6.24 -2.33
N ASN A 179 18.32 -6.12 -2.39
CA ASN A 179 17.57 -5.26 -1.49
C ASN A 179 17.27 -5.97 -0.17
N ASP A 180 17.23 -5.22 0.92
CA ASP A 180 16.71 -5.71 2.18
C ASP A 180 15.25 -6.15 2.01
N LEU A 181 14.86 -7.25 2.64
CA LEU A 181 13.50 -7.73 2.67
C LEU A 181 12.92 -7.63 4.08
N TYR A 182 11.81 -6.96 4.21
CA TYR A 182 11.03 -6.95 5.45
C TYR A 182 9.78 -7.83 5.29
N VAL A 183 9.60 -8.76 6.22
CA VAL A 183 8.40 -9.58 6.33
C VAL A 183 7.51 -9.05 7.45
N CYS A 184 6.21 -9.03 7.23
CA CYS A 184 5.25 -8.36 8.10
C CYS A 184 4.05 -9.26 8.39
N LYS A 185 3.79 -9.51 9.69
CA LYS A 185 2.54 -10.20 10.12
C LYS A 185 1.36 -9.25 10.06
N ASP A 186 0.16 -9.81 10.02
CA ASP A 186 -1.08 -9.03 9.99
C ASP A 186 -1.24 -8.17 11.25
N GLY A 187 -1.76 -6.97 11.08
CA GLY A 187 -1.87 -5.95 12.13
C GLY A 187 -0.62 -5.10 12.34
N ALA A 188 0.48 -5.41 11.66
CA ALA A 188 1.76 -4.69 11.72
C ALA A 188 2.07 -3.93 10.43
N GLY A 189 3.12 -3.12 10.44
CA GLY A 189 3.54 -2.34 9.29
C GLY A 189 4.85 -1.59 9.48
N ILE A 190 5.23 -0.86 8.46
CA ILE A 190 6.40 0.03 8.43
C ILE A 190 5.93 1.45 8.21
N PHE A 191 6.46 2.40 8.97
CA PHE A 191 6.41 3.81 8.63
C PHE A 191 7.77 4.25 8.10
N TYR A 192 7.81 4.59 6.80
CA TYR A 192 8.98 5.14 6.13
C TYR A 192 8.87 6.66 6.06
N LEU A 193 9.80 7.34 6.72
CA LEU A 193 9.84 8.80 6.80
C LEU A 193 11.19 9.31 6.32
N ASN A 194 11.28 9.86 5.11
CA ASN A 194 12.47 10.50 4.56
C ASN A 194 13.77 9.67 4.70
N GLY A 195 13.71 8.37 4.40
CA GLY A 195 14.85 7.46 4.50
C GLY A 195 14.96 6.75 5.87
N VAL A 196 14.12 7.10 6.84
CA VAL A 196 14.09 6.45 8.15
C VAL A 196 12.99 5.40 8.18
N ILE A 197 13.36 4.16 8.52
CA ILE A 197 12.44 3.02 8.64
C ILE A 197 12.06 2.86 10.11
N LYS A 198 10.76 2.96 10.43
CA LYS A 198 10.21 2.63 11.74
C LYS A 198 9.36 1.37 11.62
N LEU A 199 9.82 0.27 12.22
CA LEU A 199 9.06 -0.97 12.31
C LEU A 199 8.01 -0.83 13.41
N MET A 200 6.78 -1.26 13.13
CA MET A 200 5.64 -1.13 14.03
C MET A 200 4.91 -2.46 14.12
N GLY A 201 5.06 -3.13 15.27
CA GLY A 201 4.53 -4.46 15.47
C GLY A 201 5.45 -5.57 14.93
N ASP A 202 4.87 -6.69 14.55
CA ASP A 202 5.57 -7.91 14.13
C ASP A 202 6.12 -7.76 12.69
N VAL A 203 7.18 -7.00 12.55
CA VAL A 203 7.95 -6.82 11.31
C VAL A 203 9.39 -7.26 11.53
N PHE A 204 9.93 -8.06 10.61
CA PHE A 204 11.27 -8.64 10.71
C PHE A 204 12.03 -8.41 9.41
N LYS A 205 13.32 -8.09 9.53
CA LYS A 205 14.26 -8.07 8.39
C LYS A 205 14.81 -9.48 8.17
N MET A 206 14.76 -9.94 6.92
CA MET A 206 15.28 -11.25 6.49
C MET A 206 16.71 -11.13 5.97
#